data_6b54324ef6edd6af58712c64ee39e222
#
_entry.id   6b54324ef6edd6af58712c64ee39e222
#
_cell.length_a   1.000
_cell.length_b   1.000
_cell.length_c   1.000
_cell.angle_alpha   90.00
_cell.angle_beta   90.00
_cell.angle_gamma   90.00
#
_symmetry.space_group_name_H-M   'P 1'
#
loop_
_entity.id
_entity.type
_entity.pdbx_description
1 polymer ?
#
loop_
_entity_poly.entity_id
_entity_poly.type
_entity_poly.pdbx_seq_one_letter_code
_entity_poly.pdbx_strand_id
1 'polypeptide(L)'
;MISNIVHISLNARGGGERLAVATIKAISSMGIDVELSTVEKPDIPLIQDAFGTSLDGDIKKIRTLNILQKYSARNYSLTVNTHGDMLPFYHKDFSKKNAITYCHYPIASYLIDCADPDYLAVLHNMCLVGMTPATRNGYYDTVRSAYIKMMLNSTVLTNSEFSRKAIFKTFGVDSTIIPPPVDVDIFRNRCLASNVRDDSILIISRIHPSKKIENAIHLAKLLRRNNVGTCMNIVGNMPPDGTGYFNYLKGLVRNYGLEDFVRFEINVRFDRLLDLLCRSKVYVHPLPGEPFGISTVEAMSAGIIPVVPDIGGHTEFVPTKYQFHTYREGVQAVAAALAAPSSERIKLSHSTQRYSATNYVKKFQQILVEVMDIGKKKQLESKPIISLSKRQLEFMGT
;
A
#
# COMPACT_ATOMS: atom_id res chain seq x y z
N MET A 1 0.86 27.76 4.74
CA MET A 1 0.78 26.98 3.49
C MET A 1 -0.17 25.82 3.76
N ILE A 2 -1.09 25.52 2.82
CA ILE A 2 -2.10 24.48 3.00
C ILE A 2 -1.83 23.38 1.99
N SER A 3 -1.66 22.14 2.48
CA SER A 3 -1.59 20.92 1.68
C SER A 3 -2.93 20.19 1.73
N ASN A 4 -3.24 19.46 0.67
CA ASN A 4 -4.37 18.54 0.64
C ASN A 4 -3.90 17.12 0.45
N ILE A 5 -4.29 16.24 1.36
CA ILE A 5 -4.10 14.80 1.22
C ILE A 5 -5.41 14.20 0.75
N VAL A 6 -5.32 13.37 -0.28
CA VAL A 6 -6.48 12.71 -0.86
C VAL A 6 -6.37 11.20 -0.66
N HIS A 7 -7.36 10.62 0.01
CA HIS A 7 -7.45 9.18 0.26
C HIS A 7 -8.93 8.77 0.33
N ILE A 8 -9.31 7.64 -0.26
CA ILE A 8 -10.74 7.22 -0.32
C ILE A 8 -11.33 7.04 1.07
N SER A 9 -10.67 6.25 1.92
CA SER A 9 -11.10 5.95 3.29
C SER A 9 -9.90 5.58 4.13
N LEU A 10 -9.85 6.07 5.37
CA LEU A 10 -8.87 5.64 6.37
C LEU A 10 -9.40 4.51 7.27
N ASN A 11 -10.68 4.16 7.16
CA ASN A 11 -11.34 3.22 8.06
C ASN A 11 -10.98 1.74 7.78
N ALA A 12 -10.43 1.45 6.58
CA ALA A 12 -10.02 0.09 6.21
C ALA A 12 -8.78 -0.40 6.98
N ARG A 13 -8.00 0.51 7.55
CA ARG A 13 -6.84 0.23 8.43
C ARG A 13 -5.80 -0.72 7.84
N GLY A 14 -5.61 -0.66 6.53
CA GLY A 14 -4.61 -1.43 5.80
C GLY A 14 -3.30 -0.68 5.61
N GLY A 15 -2.44 -1.19 4.73
CA GLY A 15 -1.14 -0.59 4.41
C GLY A 15 -1.23 0.76 3.71
N GLY A 16 -2.26 0.99 2.87
CA GLY A 16 -2.52 2.27 2.22
C GLY A 16 -2.90 3.35 3.24
N GLU A 17 -3.76 3.01 4.18
CA GLU A 17 -4.20 3.92 5.25
C GLU A 17 -3.04 4.26 6.20
N ARG A 18 -2.19 3.27 6.55
CA ARG A 18 -0.96 3.51 7.33
C ARG A 18 -0.03 4.49 6.61
N LEU A 19 0.14 4.34 5.31
CA LEU A 19 0.92 5.26 4.49
C LEU A 19 0.31 6.67 4.50
N ALA A 20 -1.00 6.79 4.35
CA ALA A 20 -1.69 8.08 4.40
C ALA A 20 -1.49 8.78 5.76
N VAL A 21 -1.64 8.06 6.86
CA VAL A 21 -1.39 8.57 8.23
C VAL A 21 0.07 9.04 8.40
N ALA A 22 1.05 8.25 7.96
CA ALA A 22 2.45 8.64 8.02
C ALA A 22 2.77 9.86 7.14
N THR A 23 2.09 9.99 5.99
CA THR A 23 2.21 11.16 5.10
C THR A 23 1.61 12.41 5.74
N ILE A 24 0.44 12.30 6.38
CA ILE A 24 -0.17 13.39 7.17
C ILE A 24 0.83 13.91 8.20
N LYS A 25 1.41 13.00 8.99
CA LYS A 25 2.41 13.35 10.02
C LYS A 25 3.67 13.96 9.44
N ALA A 26 4.16 13.43 8.32
CA ALA A 26 5.35 13.96 7.66
C ALA A 26 5.17 15.43 7.21
N ILE A 27 3.98 15.77 6.71
CA ILE A 27 3.66 17.13 6.26
C ILE A 27 3.39 18.05 7.45
N SER A 28 2.57 17.61 8.40
CA SER A 28 2.22 18.39 9.59
C SER A 28 3.44 18.76 10.43
N SER A 29 4.38 17.83 10.61
CA SER A 29 5.63 18.08 11.36
C SER A 29 6.58 19.09 10.71
N MET A 30 6.36 19.46 9.44
CA MET A 30 7.05 20.54 8.76
C MET A 30 6.35 21.92 8.94
N GLY A 31 5.32 22.01 9.76
CA GLY A 31 4.53 23.23 9.96
C GLY A 31 3.62 23.57 8.78
N ILE A 32 3.28 22.60 7.93
CA ILE A 32 2.39 22.76 6.81
C ILE A 32 1.00 22.28 7.23
N ASP A 33 0.00 23.11 7.04
CA ASP A 33 -1.38 22.80 7.36
C ASP A 33 -1.92 21.68 6.45
N VAL A 34 -2.52 20.66 7.04
CA VAL A 34 -3.06 19.52 6.30
C VAL A 34 -4.59 19.56 6.28
N GLU A 35 -5.18 19.54 5.09
CA GLU A 35 -6.59 19.19 4.89
C GLU A 35 -6.67 17.76 4.30
N LEU A 36 -7.56 16.94 4.82
CA LEU A 36 -7.84 15.59 4.32
C LEU A 36 -9.11 15.62 3.47
N SER A 37 -9.00 15.20 2.22
CA SER A 37 -10.14 14.94 1.33
C SER A 37 -10.37 13.44 1.22
N THR A 38 -11.55 12.98 1.60
CA THR A 38 -11.90 11.57 1.68
C THR A 38 -13.33 11.34 1.24
N VAL A 39 -13.71 10.13 0.84
CA VAL A 39 -15.09 9.77 0.50
C VAL A 39 -15.85 9.33 1.74
N GLU A 40 -15.21 8.60 2.62
CA GLU A 40 -15.77 8.14 3.87
C GLU A 40 -15.23 8.97 5.03
N LYS A 41 -16.12 9.43 5.92
CA LYS A 41 -15.71 10.16 7.12
C LYS A 41 -14.82 9.26 7.99
N PRO A 42 -13.59 9.67 8.31
CA PRO A 42 -12.71 8.85 9.11
C PRO A 42 -13.17 8.77 10.58
N ASP A 43 -13.10 7.56 11.13
CA ASP A 43 -13.21 7.31 12.57
C ASP A 43 -11.83 7.49 13.20
N ILE A 44 -11.53 8.72 13.62
CA ILE A 44 -10.20 9.08 14.14
C ILE A 44 -9.79 8.22 15.36
N PRO A 45 -10.62 8.00 16.38
CA PRO A 45 -10.28 7.12 17.50
C PRO A 45 -9.90 5.70 17.05
N LEU A 46 -10.67 5.13 16.13
CA LEU A 46 -10.40 3.79 15.60
C LEU A 46 -9.09 3.71 14.80
N ILE A 47 -8.77 4.77 14.06
CA ILE A 47 -7.53 4.87 13.28
C ILE A 47 -6.33 5.03 14.20
N GLN A 48 -6.46 5.86 15.25
CA GLN A 48 -5.41 6.06 16.25
C GLN A 48 -5.10 4.77 17.02
N ASP A 49 -6.13 4.03 17.43
CA ASP A 49 -5.99 2.71 18.07
C ASP A 49 -5.28 1.71 17.13
N ALA A 50 -5.71 1.64 15.87
CA ALA A 50 -5.17 0.70 14.90
C ALA A 50 -3.70 0.93 14.52
N PHE A 51 -3.25 2.20 14.53
CA PHE A 51 -1.89 2.57 14.12
C PHE A 51 -1.01 3.03 15.30
N GLY A 52 -1.55 3.02 16.52
CA GLY A 52 -0.80 3.41 17.72
C GLY A 52 -0.29 4.86 17.68
N THR A 53 -1.01 5.78 16.99
CA THR A 53 -0.55 7.15 16.78
C THR A 53 -1.70 8.14 16.82
N SER A 54 -1.54 9.24 17.57
CA SER A 54 -2.51 10.33 17.53
C SER A 54 -2.43 11.11 16.23
N LEU A 55 -3.58 11.57 15.73
CA LEU A 55 -3.73 12.52 14.64
C LEU A 55 -4.23 13.89 15.14
N ASP A 56 -4.28 14.08 16.46
CA ASP A 56 -4.76 15.31 17.06
C ASP A 56 -3.84 16.49 16.68
N GLY A 57 -4.44 17.54 16.12
CA GLY A 57 -3.72 18.70 15.64
C GLY A 57 -3.02 18.54 14.28
N ASP A 58 -2.88 17.32 13.75
CA ASP A 58 -2.24 17.09 12.45
C ASP A 58 -3.15 17.45 11.27
N ILE A 59 -4.47 17.28 11.43
CA ILE A 59 -5.45 17.55 10.37
C ILE A 59 -6.27 18.78 10.76
N LYS A 60 -6.13 19.87 10.02
CA LYS A 60 -6.92 21.10 10.25
C LYS A 60 -8.36 20.99 9.78
N LYS A 61 -8.60 20.24 8.71
CA LYS A 61 -9.92 20.10 8.12
C LYS A 61 -10.08 18.77 7.41
N ILE A 62 -11.24 18.15 7.61
CA ILE A 62 -11.66 16.96 6.87
C ILE A 62 -12.78 17.38 5.92
N ARG A 63 -12.63 17.03 4.65
CA ARG A 63 -13.63 17.22 3.60
C ARG A 63 -14.12 15.86 3.14
N THR A 64 -15.38 15.55 3.40
CA THR A 64 -16.01 14.38 2.80
C THR A 64 -16.48 14.75 1.39
N LEU A 65 -15.96 14.06 0.40
CA LEU A 65 -16.26 14.26 -1.01
C LEU A 65 -17.39 13.33 -1.41
N ASN A 66 -18.40 13.86 -2.07
CA ASN A 66 -19.31 13.01 -2.82
C ASN A 66 -18.58 12.57 -4.10
N ILE A 67 -18.64 11.27 -4.41
CA ILE A 67 -18.06 10.67 -5.63
C ILE A 67 -18.48 11.41 -6.92
N LEU A 68 -19.66 12.03 -6.91
CA LEU A 68 -20.17 12.81 -8.03
C LEU A 68 -19.67 14.27 -8.05
N GLN A 69 -19.03 14.74 -6.99
CA GLN A 69 -18.52 16.11 -6.95
C GLN A 69 -17.17 16.22 -7.64
N LYS A 70 -17.04 17.22 -8.51
CA LYS A 70 -15.75 17.57 -9.10
C LYS A 70 -14.81 18.06 -8.00
N TYR A 71 -13.74 17.34 -7.79
CA TYR A 71 -12.66 17.80 -6.92
C TYR A 71 -11.90 18.96 -7.58
N SER A 72 -11.65 20.03 -6.83
CA SER A 72 -10.82 21.16 -7.27
C SER A 72 -9.58 21.30 -6.38
N ALA A 73 -8.41 21.10 -6.98
CA ALA A 73 -7.12 21.32 -6.33
C ALA A 73 -6.69 22.80 -6.29
N ARG A 74 -7.53 23.74 -6.78
CA ARG A 74 -7.13 25.14 -7.07
C ARG A 74 -6.62 25.94 -5.89
N ASN A 75 -6.95 25.54 -4.67
CA ASN A 75 -6.67 26.32 -3.47
C ASN A 75 -5.53 25.77 -2.61
N TYR A 76 -4.83 24.74 -3.09
CA TYR A 76 -3.77 24.08 -2.33
C TYR A 76 -2.39 24.37 -2.91
N SER A 77 -1.43 24.60 -2.03
CA SER A 77 -0.03 24.75 -2.40
C SER A 77 0.59 23.40 -2.80
N LEU A 78 0.05 22.31 -2.27
CA LEU A 78 0.46 20.95 -2.52
C LEU A 78 -0.77 20.03 -2.47
N THR A 79 -0.83 19.06 -3.36
CA THR A 79 -1.81 17.95 -3.31
C THR A 79 -1.06 16.62 -3.32
N VAL A 80 -1.39 15.75 -2.37
CA VAL A 80 -0.79 14.41 -2.24
C VAL A 80 -1.88 13.36 -2.35
N ASN A 81 -1.85 12.57 -3.41
CA ASN A 81 -2.68 11.38 -3.55
C ASN A 81 -1.97 10.19 -2.91
N THR A 82 -2.47 9.74 -1.77
CA THR A 82 -1.96 8.56 -1.06
C THR A 82 -2.77 7.29 -1.33
N HIS A 83 -3.89 7.39 -2.01
CA HIS A 83 -4.69 6.22 -2.41
C HIS A 83 -4.00 5.42 -3.52
N GLY A 84 -3.29 6.12 -4.40
CA GLY A 84 -2.40 5.52 -5.38
C GLY A 84 -3.06 5.01 -6.64
N ASP A 85 -4.35 4.82 -6.61
CA ASP A 85 -5.13 4.43 -7.76
C ASP A 85 -6.03 5.58 -8.20
N MET A 86 -6.67 5.43 -9.36
CA MET A 86 -7.53 6.46 -9.87
C MET A 86 -8.80 6.58 -9.02
N LEU A 87 -9.09 7.80 -8.62
CA LEU A 87 -10.34 8.13 -7.98
C LEU A 87 -11.26 8.83 -8.98
N PRO A 88 -12.56 8.49 -9.02
CA PRO A 88 -13.50 9.01 -10.03
C PRO A 88 -13.61 10.53 -10.06
N PHE A 89 -13.28 11.22 -8.97
CA PHE A 89 -13.37 12.67 -8.85
C PHE A 89 -12.12 13.44 -9.30
N TYR A 90 -11.06 12.76 -9.79
CA TYR A 90 -9.84 13.42 -10.26
C TYR A 90 -9.91 14.03 -11.68
N HIS A 91 -11.05 14.09 -12.28
CA HIS A 91 -11.22 14.30 -13.71
C HIS A 91 -10.63 15.58 -14.32
N LYS A 92 -10.33 16.65 -13.59
CA LYS A 92 -10.01 17.91 -14.27
C LYS A 92 -8.84 18.72 -13.74
N ASP A 93 -8.47 18.64 -12.48
CA ASP A 93 -7.58 19.63 -11.86
C ASP A 93 -6.29 19.09 -11.24
N PHE A 94 -5.98 17.79 -11.42
CA PHE A 94 -4.73 17.20 -10.92
C PHE A 94 -3.49 17.59 -11.76
N SER A 95 -3.67 18.38 -12.80
CA SER A 95 -2.60 18.80 -13.72
C SER A 95 -1.76 19.97 -13.20
N LYS A 96 -1.74 20.23 -11.87
CA LYS A 96 -1.09 21.40 -11.34
C LYS A 96 0.24 21.12 -10.64
N LYS A 97 1.11 22.09 -10.75
CA LYS A 97 2.36 22.30 -10.05
C LYS A 97 2.20 21.87 -8.57
N ASN A 98 3.11 21.04 -8.06
CA ASN A 98 3.14 20.51 -6.70
C ASN A 98 2.10 19.40 -6.40
N ALA A 99 1.93 18.46 -7.31
CA ALA A 99 1.20 17.23 -7.07
C ALA A 99 2.15 16.06 -6.85
N ILE A 100 1.89 15.26 -5.83
CA ILE A 100 2.56 13.99 -5.55
C ILE A 100 1.51 12.88 -5.62
N THR A 101 1.80 11.79 -6.32
CA THR A 101 0.97 10.57 -6.35
C THR A 101 1.79 9.39 -5.89
N TYR A 102 1.36 8.74 -4.80
CA TYR A 102 1.96 7.49 -4.38
C TYR A 102 1.18 6.33 -5.00
N CYS A 103 1.68 5.78 -6.09
CA CYS A 103 1.08 4.65 -6.79
C CYS A 103 1.58 3.33 -6.19
N HIS A 104 0.71 2.63 -5.48
CA HIS A 104 1.04 1.32 -4.87
C HIS A 104 1.31 0.26 -5.95
N TYR A 105 0.46 0.23 -6.96
CA TYR A 105 0.54 -0.59 -8.17
C TYR A 105 -0.52 -0.07 -9.17
N PRO A 106 -0.29 -0.12 -10.48
CA PRO A 106 -1.25 0.40 -11.47
C PRO A 106 -2.43 -0.57 -11.72
N ILE A 107 -3.12 -0.97 -10.64
CA ILE A 107 -4.14 -2.03 -10.70
C ILE A 107 -5.38 -1.62 -11.49
N ALA A 108 -5.82 -0.35 -11.38
CA ALA A 108 -6.98 0.14 -12.10
C ALA A 108 -6.80 0.03 -13.61
N SER A 109 -5.62 0.42 -14.16
CA SER A 109 -5.31 0.24 -15.56
C SER A 109 -5.34 -1.22 -15.97
N TYR A 110 -4.74 -2.11 -15.17
CA TYR A 110 -4.73 -3.53 -15.44
C TYR A 110 -6.15 -4.11 -15.49
N LEU A 111 -6.99 -3.79 -14.51
CA LEU A 111 -8.36 -4.31 -14.44
C LEU A 111 -9.25 -3.77 -15.57
N ILE A 112 -9.04 -2.50 -15.99
CA ILE A 112 -9.71 -1.94 -17.16
C ILE A 112 -9.25 -2.66 -18.44
N ASP A 113 -7.95 -2.89 -18.60
CA ASP A 113 -7.38 -3.55 -19.80
C ASP A 113 -7.84 -5.01 -19.92
N CYS A 114 -7.99 -5.70 -18.78
CA CYS A 114 -8.53 -7.07 -18.75
C CYS A 114 -10.06 -7.13 -18.89
N ALA A 115 -10.74 -5.98 -18.96
CA ALA A 115 -12.20 -5.87 -18.94
C ALA A 115 -12.83 -6.67 -17.78
N ASP A 116 -12.19 -6.58 -16.58
CA ASP A 116 -12.67 -7.27 -15.38
C ASP A 116 -14.10 -6.84 -15.06
N PRO A 117 -15.10 -7.76 -15.13
CA PRO A 117 -16.51 -7.39 -15.04
C PRO A 117 -16.89 -6.85 -13.68
N ASP A 118 -16.30 -7.36 -12.60
CA ASP A 118 -16.62 -6.94 -11.23
C ASP A 118 -16.05 -5.53 -10.99
N TYR A 119 -14.82 -5.27 -11.42
CA TYR A 119 -14.21 -3.95 -11.32
C TYR A 119 -14.95 -2.92 -12.17
N LEU A 120 -15.27 -3.27 -13.41
CA LEU A 120 -16.03 -2.40 -14.31
C LEU A 120 -17.44 -2.10 -13.78
N ALA A 121 -18.09 -3.08 -13.12
CA ALA A 121 -19.38 -2.88 -12.48
C ALA A 121 -19.26 -1.91 -11.28
N VAL A 122 -18.22 -2.03 -10.46
CA VAL A 122 -17.94 -1.10 -9.37
C VAL A 122 -17.70 0.30 -9.91
N LEU A 123 -16.83 0.48 -10.91
CA LEU A 123 -16.61 1.77 -11.57
C LEU A 123 -17.91 2.33 -12.15
N HIS A 124 -18.70 1.49 -12.79
CA HIS A 124 -19.99 1.88 -13.35
C HIS A 124 -20.94 2.40 -12.27
N ASN A 125 -21.13 1.66 -11.19
CA ASN A 125 -22.01 2.03 -10.08
C ASN A 125 -21.52 3.31 -9.36
N MET A 126 -20.22 3.48 -9.23
CA MET A 126 -19.64 4.66 -8.58
C MET A 126 -19.71 5.93 -9.43
N CYS A 127 -19.68 5.82 -10.75
CA CYS A 127 -19.47 6.96 -11.63
C CYS A 127 -20.56 7.21 -12.66
N LEU A 128 -21.49 6.28 -12.89
CA LEU A 128 -22.28 6.19 -14.10
C LEU A 128 -23.77 5.99 -13.90
N VAL A 129 -24.33 6.43 -12.80
CA VAL A 129 -25.79 6.39 -12.62
C VAL A 129 -26.44 7.12 -13.79
N GLY A 130 -27.06 6.36 -14.72
CA GLY A 130 -27.79 6.88 -15.88
C GLY A 130 -27.12 6.78 -17.26
N MET A 131 -25.93 6.17 -17.39
CA MET A 131 -25.28 6.01 -18.72
C MET A 131 -25.70 4.72 -19.45
N THR A 132 -25.87 4.82 -20.76
CA THR A 132 -26.21 3.68 -21.65
C THR A 132 -24.96 2.80 -21.95
N PRO A 133 -25.14 1.53 -22.34
CA PRO A 133 -24.04 0.63 -22.70
C PRO A 133 -23.11 1.17 -23.80
N ALA A 134 -23.65 1.92 -24.77
CA ALA A 134 -22.85 2.49 -25.87
C ALA A 134 -21.88 3.58 -25.41
N THR A 135 -22.15 4.24 -24.28
CA THR A 135 -21.26 5.26 -23.70
C THR A 135 -20.21 4.70 -22.76
N ARG A 136 -20.27 3.40 -22.44
CA ARG A 136 -19.34 2.75 -21.49
C ARG A 136 -17.90 2.71 -21.98
N ASN A 137 -17.67 2.31 -23.24
CA ASN A 137 -16.32 2.22 -23.79
C ASN A 137 -15.64 3.60 -23.84
N GLY A 138 -16.35 4.62 -24.30
CA GLY A 138 -15.86 6.00 -24.29
C GLY A 138 -15.58 6.53 -22.86
N TYR A 139 -16.31 6.03 -21.88
CA TYR A 139 -16.07 6.39 -20.49
C TYR A 139 -14.78 5.75 -19.96
N TYR A 140 -14.54 4.46 -20.17
CA TYR A 140 -13.32 3.80 -19.74
C TYR A 140 -12.07 4.42 -20.38
N ASP A 141 -12.16 4.83 -21.65
CA ASP A 141 -11.09 5.56 -22.32
C ASP A 141 -10.87 6.95 -21.68
N THR A 142 -11.94 7.63 -21.29
CA THR A 142 -11.88 8.91 -20.57
C THR A 142 -11.23 8.74 -19.20
N VAL A 143 -11.61 7.71 -18.46
CA VAL A 143 -11.05 7.36 -17.15
C VAL A 143 -9.56 7.02 -17.27
N ARG A 144 -9.20 6.17 -18.25
CA ARG A 144 -7.80 5.82 -18.53
C ARG A 144 -6.99 7.07 -18.89
N SER A 145 -7.50 7.91 -19.78
CA SER A 145 -6.84 9.15 -20.20
C SER A 145 -6.62 10.11 -19.03
N ALA A 146 -7.60 10.24 -18.15
CA ALA A 146 -7.50 11.05 -16.94
C ALA A 146 -6.45 10.50 -15.98
N TYR A 147 -6.36 9.18 -15.83
CA TYR A 147 -5.36 8.52 -14.99
C TYR A 147 -3.95 8.71 -15.55
N ILE A 148 -3.73 8.48 -16.83
CA ILE A 148 -2.45 8.74 -17.50
C ILE A 148 -2.05 10.19 -17.30
N LYS A 149 -2.97 11.14 -17.52
CA LYS A 149 -2.73 12.57 -17.36
C LYS A 149 -2.37 12.93 -15.92
N MET A 150 -3.02 12.35 -14.94
CA MET A 150 -2.68 12.53 -13.52
C MET A 150 -1.25 12.04 -13.24
N MET A 151 -0.89 10.84 -13.71
CA MET A 151 0.44 10.28 -13.52
C MET A 151 1.53 11.14 -14.19
N LEU A 152 1.31 11.61 -15.42
CA LEU A 152 2.23 12.49 -16.16
C LEU A 152 2.42 13.87 -15.50
N ASN A 153 1.44 14.35 -14.75
CA ASN A 153 1.44 15.68 -14.13
C ASN A 153 1.71 15.68 -12.62
N SER A 154 2.18 14.57 -12.06
CA SER A 154 2.57 14.47 -10.65
C SER A 154 3.98 13.91 -10.49
N THR A 155 4.61 14.21 -9.36
CA THR A 155 5.77 13.44 -8.91
C THR A 155 5.26 12.09 -8.42
N VAL A 156 5.64 11.02 -9.12
CA VAL A 156 5.15 9.68 -8.82
C VAL A 156 6.10 8.98 -7.86
N LEU A 157 5.54 8.53 -6.75
CA LEU A 157 6.21 7.69 -5.76
C LEU A 157 5.64 6.27 -5.83
N THR A 158 6.45 5.29 -5.44
CA THR A 158 6.01 3.89 -5.39
C THR A 158 6.76 3.11 -4.31
N ASN A 159 6.36 1.86 -4.09
CA ASN A 159 6.82 1.03 -2.97
C ASN A 159 8.04 0.13 -3.28
N SER A 160 8.27 -0.23 -4.55
CA SER A 160 9.23 -1.26 -4.94
C SER A 160 9.69 -1.09 -6.39
N GLU A 161 10.76 -1.72 -6.77
CA GLU A 161 11.21 -1.79 -8.18
C GLU A 161 10.21 -2.59 -9.05
N PHE A 162 9.56 -3.60 -8.45
CA PHE A 162 8.50 -4.34 -9.11
C PHE A 162 7.35 -3.40 -9.54
N SER A 163 6.86 -2.58 -8.63
CA SER A 163 5.81 -1.58 -8.93
C SER A 163 6.31 -0.48 -9.86
N ARG A 164 7.56 -0.01 -9.70
CA ARG A 164 8.17 0.98 -10.60
C ARG A 164 8.17 0.51 -12.05
N LYS A 165 8.59 -0.73 -12.30
CA LYS A 165 8.56 -1.32 -13.65
C LYS A 165 7.14 -1.41 -14.21
N ALA A 166 6.17 -1.80 -13.39
CA ALA A 166 4.76 -1.85 -13.79
C ALA A 166 4.21 -0.46 -14.14
N ILE A 167 4.51 0.56 -13.33
CA ILE A 167 4.13 1.95 -13.58
C ILE A 167 4.75 2.46 -14.88
N PHE A 168 6.05 2.24 -15.07
CA PHE A 168 6.72 2.64 -16.31
C PHE A 168 6.12 1.95 -17.55
N LYS A 169 5.88 0.64 -17.46
CA LYS A 169 5.25 -0.12 -18.55
C LYS A 169 3.85 0.39 -18.88
N THR A 170 3.08 0.78 -17.85
CA THR A 170 1.67 1.19 -18.03
C THR A 170 1.53 2.64 -18.50
N PHE A 171 2.34 3.56 -17.95
CA PHE A 171 2.15 5.00 -18.13
C PHE A 171 3.32 5.70 -18.85
N GLY A 172 4.46 5.02 -19.05
CA GLY A 172 5.68 5.67 -19.53
C GLY A 172 6.30 6.65 -18.53
N VAL A 173 5.91 6.59 -17.25
CA VAL A 173 6.34 7.52 -16.19
C VAL A 173 7.34 6.84 -15.29
N ASP A 174 8.47 7.49 -15.01
CA ASP A 174 9.38 7.06 -13.96
C ASP A 174 8.84 7.44 -12.58
N SER A 175 9.21 6.66 -11.56
CA SER A 175 8.75 6.86 -10.19
C SER A 175 9.88 6.67 -9.18
N THR A 176 9.83 7.43 -8.09
CA THR A 176 10.79 7.34 -6.99
C THR A 176 10.32 6.29 -5.98
N ILE A 177 11.21 5.37 -5.61
CA ILE A 177 10.89 4.31 -4.66
C ILE A 177 11.01 4.83 -3.23
N ILE A 178 9.88 4.87 -2.54
CA ILE A 178 9.80 5.04 -1.08
C ILE A 178 8.97 3.87 -0.53
N PRO A 179 9.61 2.89 0.10
CA PRO A 179 8.87 1.79 0.73
C PRO A 179 7.86 2.31 1.75
N PRO A 180 6.67 1.66 1.89
CA PRO A 180 5.65 2.09 2.84
C PRO A 180 6.17 1.96 4.29
N PRO A 181 5.65 2.77 5.22
CA PRO A 181 6.04 2.74 6.62
C PRO A 181 5.58 1.44 7.30
N VAL A 182 6.49 0.82 8.07
CA VAL A 182 6.21 -0.36 8.90
C VAL A 182 6.67 -0.09 10.33
N ASP A 183 5.90 -0.52 11.33
CA ASP A 183 6.23 -0.35 12.76
C ASP A 183 7.22 -1.42 13.23
N VAL A 184 8.36 -1.48 12.56
CA VAL A 184 9.38 -2.53 12.73
C VAL A 184 9.86 -2.70 14.17
N ASP A 185 9.92 -1.61 14.92
CA ASP A 185 10.44 -1.63 16.30
C ASP A 185 9.45 -2.31 17.26
N ILE A 186 8.14 -2.17 17.05
CA ILE A 186 7.12 -2.84 17.85
C ILE A 186 7.29 -4.36 17.76
N PHE A 187 7.36 -4.88 16.54
CA PHE A 187 7.49 -6.32 16.30
C PHE A 187 8.83 -6.86 16.78
N ARG A 188 9.92 -6.12 16.52
CA ARG A 188 11.26 -6.50 16.94
C ARG A 188 11.38 -6.58 18.45
N ASN A 189 11.03 -5.51 19.16
CA ASN A 189 11.21 -5.42 20.60
C ASN A 189 10.38 -6.45 21.37
N ARG A 190 9.16 -6.76 20.84
CA ARG A 190 8.28 -7.76 21.45
C ARG A 190 8.75 -9.19 21.20
N CYS A 191 9.22 -9.49 19.98
CA CYS A 191 9.39 -10.88 19.56
C CYS A 191 10.85 -11.40 19.60
N LEU A 192 11.87 -10.54 19.48
CA LEU A 192 13.26 -11.01 19.59
C LEU A 192 13.68 -11.33 21.03
N ALA A 193 13.00 -10.80 22.03
CA ALA A 193 13.23 -11.16 23.43
C ALA A 193 12.74 -12.59 23.76
N SER A 194 11.85 -13.17 22.96
CA SER A 194 11.36 -14.54 23.13
C SER A 194 12.30 -15.54 22.48
N ASN A 195 12.85 -16.44 23.29
CA ASN A 195 13.74 -17.51 22.82
C ASN A 195 12.99 -18.79 22.40
N VAL A 196 11.68 -18.87 22.65
CA VAL A 196 10.88 -20.08 22.37
C VAL A 196 10.00 -19.84 21.16
N ARG A 197 10.31 -20.56 20.06
CA ARG A 197 9.50 -20.55 18.85
C ARG A 197 9.10 -21.97 18.46
N ASP A 198 7.87 -22.10 18.03
CA ASP A 198 7.30 -23.35 17.54
C ASP A 198 7.60 -23.51 16.04
N ASP A 199 7.66 -24.74 15.56
CA ASP A 199 7.76 -25.06 14.13
C ASP A 199 6.42 -24.78 13.39
N SER A 200 5.73 -23.72 13.82
CA SER A 200 4.49 -23.25 13.20
C SER A 200 4.75 -22.28 12.06
N ILE A 201 3.81 -22.28 11.14
CA ILE A 201 3.80 -21.44 9.93
C ILE A 201 2.70 -20.40 10.10
N LEU A 202 3.00 -19.16 9.79
CA LEU A 202 2.07 -18.03 9.92
C LEU A 202 1.76 -17.42 8.56
N ILE A 203 0.50 -17.09 8.34
CA ILE A 203 0.02 -16.30 7.21
C ILE A 203 -0.75 -15.12 7.78
N ILE A 204 -0.44 -13.91 7.34
CA ILE A 204 -1.14 -12.69 7.72
C ILE A 204 -1.74 -12.07 6.47
N SER A 205 -3.06 -12.08 6.35
CA SER A 205 -3.74 -11.56 5.16
C SER A 205 -5.21 -11.28 5.44
N ARG A 206 -5.79 -10.25 4.82
CA ARG A 206 -7.24 -10.09 4.80
C ARG A 206 -7.89 -11.32 4.16
N ILE A 207 -9.02 -11.76 4.72
CA ILE A 207 -9.77 -12.91 4.19
C ILE A 207 -10.58 -12.44 2.98
N HIS A 208 -9.91 -12.32 1.86
CA HIS A 208 -10.48 -11.80 0.61
C HIS A 208 -9.90 -12.55 -0.61
N PRO A 209 -10.68 -12.85 -1.67
CA PRO A 209 -10.22 -13.59 -2.86
C PRO A 209 -8.97 -13.02 -3.53
N SER A 210 -8.81 -11.69 -3.53
CA SER A 210 -7.62 -11.03 -4.09
C SER A 210 -6.31 -11.39 -3.38
N LYS A 211 -6.38 -12.01 -2.19
CA LYS A 211 -5.19 -12.42 -1.42
C LYS A 211 -4.77 -13.87 -1.64
N LYS A 212 -5.52 -14.63 -2.44
CA LYS A 212 -5.18 -15.99 -2.87
C LYS A 212 -4.76 -16.93 -1.73
N ILE A 213 -5.50 -16.89 -0.60
CA ILE A 213 -5.18 -17.70 0.60
C ILE A 213 -5.26 -19.20 0.29
N GLU A 214 -6.06 -19.59 -0.71
CA GLU A 214 -6.10 -20.96 -1.23
C GLU A 214 -4.72 -21.49 -1.62
N ASN A 215 -3.79 -20.64 -2.11
CA ASN A 215 -2.43 -21.06 -2.44
C ASN A 215 -1.67 -21.57 -1.21
N ALA A 216 -1.87 -20.92 -0.06
CA ALA A 216 -1.27 -21.37 1.19
C ALA A 216 -1.85 -22.72 1.65
N ILE A 217 -3.16 -22.96 1.45
CA ILE A 217 -3.80 -24.25 1.77
C ILE A 217 -3.31 -25.35 0.82
N HIS A 218 -3.10 -25.04 -0.47
CA HIS A 218 -2.46 -25.98 -1.40
C HIS A 218 -1.03 -26.34 -0.97
N LEU A 219 -0.26 -25.36 -0.52
CA LEU A 219 1.08 -25.58 0.04
C LEU A 219 0.98 -26.41 1.35
N ALA A 220 0.01 -26.11 2.23
CA ALA A 220 -0.20 -26.83 3.50
C ALA A 220 -0.43 -28.32 3.28
N LYS A 221 -1.18 -28.70 2.23
CA LYS A 221 -1.38 -30.09 1.84
C LYS A 221 -0.05 -30.83 1.59
N LEU A 222 0.89 -30.16 0.92
CA LEU A 222 2.20 -30.76 0.64
C LEU A 222 3.10 -30.75 1.88
N LEU A 223 3.06 -29.68 2.68
CA LEU A 223 3.81 -29.60 3.94
C LEU A 223 3.39 -30.72 4.88
N ARG A 224 2.07 -30.95 5.08
CA ARG A 224 1.55 -32.01 5.93
C ARG A 224 1.98 -33.41 5.44
N ARG A 225 1.94 -33.64 4.12
CA ARG A 225 2.37 -34.92 3.52
C ARG A 225 3.86 -35.20 3.68
N ASN A 226 4.68 -34.16 3.78
CA ASN A 226 6.13 -34.26 3.95
C ASN A 226 6.57 -34.08 5.41
N ASN A 227 5.65 -34.01 6.37
CA ASN A 227 5.92 -33.77 7.80
C ASN A 227 6.74 -32.50 8.06
N VAL A 228 6.47 -31.43 7.31
CA VAL A 228 7.16 -30.13 7.43
C VAL A 228 6.25 -29.16 8.21
N GLY A 229 6.75 -28.69 9.37
CA GLY A 229 6.00 -27.81 10.28
C GLY A 229 4.99 -28.57 11.14
N THR A 230 4.54 -27.92 12.20
CA THR A 230 3.58 -28.49 13.16
C THR A 230 2.14 -28.06 12.89
N CYS A 231 1.95 -26.80 12.47
CA CYS A 231 0.66 -26.25 12.07
C CYS A 231 0.83 -25.00 11.22
N MET A 232 -0.26 -24.60 10.54
CA MET A 232 -0.35 -23.36 9.78
C MET A 232 -1.48 -22.50 10.36
N ASN A 233 -1.12 -21.31 10.86
CA ASN A 233 -2.08 -20.33 11.37
C ASN A 233 -2.35 -19.26 10.29
N ILE A 234 -3.60 -19.14 9.86
CA ILE A 234 -4.07 -18.12 8.91
C ILE A 234 -4.78 -17.03 9.69
N VAL A 235 -4.12 -15.89 9.80
CA VAL A 235 -4.58 -14.75 10.60
C VAL A 235 -5.03 -13.62 9.69
N GLY A 236 -6.19 -13.03 9.99
CA GLY A 236 -6.62 -11.84 9.26
C GLY A 236 -8.01 -11.35 9.58
N ASN A 237 -8.26 -10.13 9.13
CA ASN A 237 -9.58 -9.55 9.22
C ASN A 237 -10.46 -10.04 8.06
N MET A 238 -11.68 -10.41 8.40
CA MET A 238 -12.70 -10.78 7.42
C MET A 238 -13.60 -9.55 7.18
N PRO A 239 -13.68 -9.05 5.95
CA PRO A 239 -14.61 -7.99 5.61
C PRO A 239 -16.06 -8.49 5.69
N PRO A 240 -17.07 -7.59 5.77
CA PRO A 240 -18.47 -7.98 5.89
C PRO A 240 -18.97 -8.95 4.80
N ASP A 241 -18.46 -8.84 3.59
CA ASP A 241 -18.75 -9.68 2.43
C ASP A 241 -17.86 -10.93 2.31
N GLY A 242 -16.91 -11.10 3.24
CA GLY A 242 -15.90 -12.18 3.21
C GLY A 242 -16.41 -13.58 3.52
N THR A 243 -17.64 -13.74 4.01
CA THR A 243 -18.18 -15.03 4.49
C THR A 243 -18.17 -16.13 3.42
N GLY A 244 -18.51 -15.80 2.18
CA GLY A 244 -18.51 -16.77 1.07
C GLY A 244 -17.13 -17.33 0.80
N TYR A 245 -16.12 -16.47 0.69
CA TYR A 245 -14.75 -16.89 0.48
C TYR A 245 -14.18 -17.65 1.68
N PHE A 246 -14.49 -17.23 2.90
CA PHE A 246 -14.08 -17.96 4.11
C PHE A 246 -14.66 -19.38 4.16
N ASN A 247 -15.94 -19.55 3.79
CA ASN A 247 -16.57 -20.88 3.70
C ASN A 247 -15.91 -21.75 2.63
N TYR A 248 -15.53 -21.17 1.48
CA TYR A 248 -14.74 -21.85 0.46
C TYR A 248 -13.40 -22.35 1.03
N LEU A 249 -12.64 -21.50 1.74
CA LEU A 249 -11.36 -21.88 2.36
C LEU A 249 -11.53 -23.00 3.39
N LYS A 250 -12.56 -22.95 4.24
CA LYS A 250 -12.87 -24.03 5.19
C LYS A 250 -13.23 -25.33 4.46
N GLY A 251 -13.95 -25.24 3.36
CA GLY A 251 -14.26 -26.39 2.50
C GLY A 251 -12.99 -27.02 1.94
N LEU A 252 -12.05 -26.19 1.48
CA LEU A 252 -10.77 -26.66 0.95
C LEU A 252 -9.92 -27.38 2.00
N VAL A 253 -9.88 -26.84 3.23
CA VAL A 253 -9.19 -27.47 4.37
C VAL A 253 -9.76 -28.84 4.66
N ARG A 254 -11.10 -28.96 4.75
CA ARG A 254 -11.81 -30.26 4.95
C ARG A 254 -11.55 -31.24 3.81
N ASN A 255 -11.66 -30.79 2.56
CA ASN A 255 -11.43 -31.65 1.39
C ASN A 255 -10.01 -32.21 1.32
N TYR A 256 -9.05 -31.55 1.94
CA TYR A 256 -7.66 -32.01 2.02
C TYR A 256 -7.32 -32.75 3.32
N GLY A 257 -8.27 -32.87 4.27
CA GLY A 257 -8.03 -33.47 5.59
C GLY A 257 -6.97 -32.73 6.39
N LEU A 258 -7.08 -31.40 6.44
CA LEU A 258 -6.07 -30.52 7.06
C LEU A 258 -6.58 -29.84 8.33
N GLU A 259 -7.68 -30.28 8.92
CA GLU A 259 -8.31 -29.65 10.08
C GLU A 259 -7.41 -29.69 11.33
N ASP A 260 -6.52 -30.66 11.43
CA ASP A 260 -5.51 -30.77 12.48
C ASP A 260 -4.28 -29.89 12.23
N PHE A 261 -4.06 -29.44 10.98
CA PHE A 261 -2.87 -28.70 10.56
C PHE A 261 -3.15 -27.21 10.30
N VAL A 262 -4.29 -26.85 9.69
CA VAL A 262 -4.64 -25.45 9.34
C VAL A 262 -5.62 -24.87 10.33
N ARG A 263 -5.27 -23.74 10.94
CA ARG A 263 -6.11 -23.01 11.89
C ARG A 263 -6.41 -21.61 11.37
N PHE A 264 -7.65 -21.16 11.50
CA PHE A 264 -8.07 -19.81 11.15
C PHE A 264 -8.22 -18.95 12.41
N GLU A 265 -7.53 -17.85 12.47
CA GLU A 265 -7.52 -16.84 13.53
C GLU A 265 -8.13 -15.54 12.96
N ILE A 266 -9.46 -15.44 12.99
CA ILE A 266 -10.20 -14.38 12.29
C ILE A 266 -10.55 -13.24 13.23
N ASN A 267 -10.30 -11.97 12.79
CA ASN A 267 -10.61 -10.76 13.54
C ASN A 267 -9.98 -10.73 14.95
N VAL A 268 -8.78 -11.29 15.09
CA VAL A 268 -8.08 -11.32 16.38
C VAL A 268 -7.63 -9.93 16.82
N ARG A 269 -7.50 -9.74 18.11
CA ARG A 269 -6.90 -8.54 18.69
C ARG A 269 -5.39 -8.50 18.40
N PHE A 270 -4.83 -7.30 18.41
CA PHE A 270 -3.41 -7.08 18.12
C PHE A 270 -2.47 -7.91 19.03
N ASP A 271 -2.81 -8.07 20.33
CA ASP A 271 -2.01 -8.90 21.24
C ASP A 271 -1.95 -10.37 20.80
N ARG A 272 -3.06 -10.91 20.27
CA ARG A 272 -3.09 -12.28 19.75
C ARG A 272 -2.26 -12.40 18.46
N LEU A 273 -2.32 -11.41 17.58
CA LEU A 273 -1.46 -11.36 16.40
C LEU A 273 0.02 -11.33 16.80
N LEU A 274 0.39 -10.51 17.79
CA LEU A 274 1.75 -10.45 18.33
C LEU A 274 2.20 -11.79 18.93
N ASP A 275 1.34 -12.47 19.71
CA ASP A 275 1.66 -13.80 20.25
C ASP A 275 1.99 -14.79 19.13
N LEU A 276 1.17 -14.85 18.09
CA LEU A 276 1.41 -15.71 16.93
C LEU A 276 2.69 -15.35 16.18
N LEU A 277 2.97 -14.04 16.00
CA LEU A 277 4.21 -13.56 15.41
C LEU A 277 5.45 -13.93 16.23
N CYS A 278 5.37 -13.82 17.56
CA CYS A 278 6.52 -14.13 18.44
C CYS A 278 6.80 -15.63 18.53
N ARG A 279 5.80 -16.49 18.34
CA ARG A 279 5.91 -17.95 18.45
C ARG A 279 6.27 -18.65 17.15
N SER A 280 5.81 -18.15 16.02
CA SER A 280 6.03 -18.82 14.72
C SER A 280 7.49 -18.69 14.24
N LYS A 281 7.99 -19.72 13.54
CA LYS A 281 9.31 -19.69 12.89
C LYS A 281 9.26 -19.24 11.45
N VAL A 282 8.19 -19.53 10.73
CA VAL A 282 8.07 -19.28 9.29
C VAL A 282 6.82 -18.46 9.00
N TYR A 283 6.97 -17.47 8.14
CA TYR A 283 5.86 -16.74 7.52
C TYR A 283 5.76 -17.14 6.06
N VAL A 284 4.58 -17.46 5.56
CA VAL A 284 4.35 -17.72 4.13
C VAL A 284 3.46 -16.64 3.55
N HIS A 285 3.89 -16.04 2.44
CA HIS A 285 3.06 -15.11 1.67
C HIS A 285 2.32 -15.87 0.56
N PRO A 286 0.97 -15.82 0.50
CA PRO A 286 0.22 -16.67 -0.44
C PRO A 286 0.10 -16.07 -1.85
N LEU A 287 0.26 -14.74 -2.02
CA LEU A 287 -0.03 -14.03 -3.25
C LEU A 287 1.23 -13.83 -4.11
N PRO A 288 1.32 -14.44 -5.31
CA PRO A 288 2.31 -14.04 -6.31
C PRO A 288 2.05 -12.62 -6.81
N GLY A 289 3.12 -11.86 -7.06
CA GLY A 289 2.99 -10.50 -7.57
C GLY A 289 2.55 -9.47 -6.54
N GLU A 290 2.70 -9.74 -5.23
CA GLU A 290 2.48 -8.74 -4.18
C GLU A 290 3.33 -7.50 -4.44
N PRO A 291 2.77 -6.29 -4.52
CA PRO A 291 3.51 -5.08 -4.86
C PRO A 291 4.68 -4.74 -3.93
N PHE A 292 4.53 -5.00 -2.61
CA PHE A 292 5.58 -4.80 -1.63
C PHE A 292 5.62 -5.92 -0.58
N GLY A 293 4.53 -6.11 0.16
CA GLY A 293 4.44 -7.11 1.23
C GLY A 293 4.74 -6.54 2.62
N ILE A 294 3.91 -5.62 3.11
CA ILE A 294 4.04 -5.06 4.47
C ILE A 294 4.07 -6.16 5.52
N SER A 295 3.15 -7.14 5.45
CA SER A 295 3.10 -8.26 6.39
C SER A 295 4.34 -9.15 6.33
N THR A 296 5.03 -9.22 5.19
CA THR A 296 6.34 -9.89 5.08
C THR A 296 7.41 -9.15 5.90
N VAL A 297 7.42 -7.81 5.83
CA VAL A 297 8.35 -6.98 6.62
C VAL A 297 8.01 -7.05 8.11
N GLU A 298 6.73 -7.04 8.50
CA GLU A 298 6.27 -7.22 9.88
C GLU A 298 6.76 -8.56 10.44
N ALA A 299 6.57 -9.66 9.71
CA ALA A 299 7.05 -10.98 10.09
C ALA A 299 8.58 -11.03 10.21
N MET A 300 9.31 -10.47 9.24
CA MET A 300 10.78 -10.36 9.31
C MET A 300 11.22 -9.57 10.55
N SER A 301 10.56 -8.45 10.84
CA SER A 301 10.85 -7.60 12.00
C SER A 301 10.69 -8.38 13.30
N ALA A 302 9.66 -9.22 13.38
CA ALA A 302 9.43 -10.15 14.49
C ALA A 302 10.45 -11.30 14.57
N GLY A 303 11.41 -11.41 13.65
CA GLY A 303 12.40 -12.50 13.61
C GLY A 303 11.85 -13.80 13.01
N ILE A 304 10.80 -13.74 12.21
CA ILE A 304 10.28 -14.88 11.45
C ILE A 304 10.96 -14.93 10.09
N ILE A 305 11.29 -16.12 9.59
CA ILE A 305 11.81 -16.27 8.24
C ILE A 305 10.66 -16.23 7.23
N PRO A 306 10.66 -15.29 6.28
CA PRO A 306 9.64 -15.23 5.25
C PRO A 306 9.92 -16.24 4.13
N VAL A 307 8.88 -16.91 3.65
CA VAL A 307 8.87 -17.72 2.44
C VAL A 307 7.83 -17.15 1.49
N VAL A 308 8.24 -16.76 0.29
CA VAL A 308 7.42 -15.95 -0.62
C VAL A 308 7.50 -16.50 -2.05
N PRO A 309 6.47 -16.30 -2.89
CA PRO A 309 6.60 -16.52 -4.33
C PRO A 309 7.77 -15.70 -4.93
N ASP A 310 8.38 -16.22 -5.99
CA ASP A 310 9.53 -15.61 -6.67
C ASP A 310 9.18 -14.42 -7.58
N ILE A 311 7.98 -13.91 -7.46
CA ILE A 311 7.47 -12.75 -8.21
C ILE A 311 6.76 -11.76 -7.28
N GLY A 312 7.15 -10.51 -7.35
CA GLY A 312 6.58 -9.39 -6.54
C GLY A 312 7.66 -8.54 -5.89
N GLY A 313 7.25 -7.44 -5.26
CA GLY A 313 8.16 -6.52 -4.57
C GLY A 313 8.83 -7.14 -3.34
N HIS A 314 8.24 -8.16 -2.73
CA HIS A 314 8.84 -8.86 -1.60
C HIS A 314 10.13 -9.63 -1.98
N THR A 315 10.33 -9.96 -3.25
CA THR A 315 11.56 -10.63 -3.72
C THR A 315 12.80 -9.72 -3.61
N GLU A 316 12.61 -8.41 -3.50
CA GLU A 316 13.71 -7.43 -3.38
C GLU A 316 14.39 -7.45 -2.00
N PHE A 317 13.76 -8.07 -1.01
CA PHE A 317 14.30 -8.09 0.35
C PHE A 317 14.27 -9.47 1.04
N VAL A 318 13.55 -10.42 0.49
CA VAL A 318 13.55 -11.81 0.96
C VAL A 318 14.70 -12.56 0.27
N PRO A 319 15.60 -13.25 1.00
CA PRO A 319 16.68 -14.03 0.37
C PRO A 319 16.16 -15.08 -0.61
N THR A 320 16.84 -15.25 -1.75
CA THR A 320 16.41 -16.14 -2.85
C THR A 320 16.16 -17.57 -2.40
N LYS A 321 16.90 -18.08 -1.41
CA LYS A 321 16.68 -19.43 -0.85
C LYS A 321 15.32 -19.62 -0.16
N TYR A 322 14.60 -18.54 0.11
CA TYR A 322 13.25 -18.53 0.68
C TYR A 322 12.20 -18.05 -0.32
N GLN A 323 12.56 -17.96 -1.60
CA GLN A 323 11.63 -17.70 -2.68
C GLN A 323 11.29 -19.01 -3.40
N PHE A 324 10.07 -19.13 -3.94
CA PHE A 324 9.62 -20.34 -4.63
C PHE A 324 8.76 -20.02 -5.84
N HIS A 325 8.90 -20.83 -6.88
CA HIS A 325 8.05 -20.80 -8.07
C HIS A 325 6.95 -21.86 -8.01
N THR A 326 7.29 -23.05 -7.56
CA THR A 326 6.38 -24.18 -7.45
C THR A 326 6.09 -24.52 -5.99
N TYR A 327 4.95 -25.15 -5.71
CA TYR A 327 4.64 -25.60 -4.34
C TYR A 327 5.69 -26.62 -3.81
N ARG A 328 6.34 -27.40 -4.69
CA ARG A 328 7.42 -28.33 -4.28
C ARG A 328 8.62 -27.53 -3.74
N GLU A 329 9.04 -26.50 -4.45
CA GLU A 329 10.08 -25.58 -3.98
C GLU A 329 9.63 -24.84 -2.71
N GLY A 330 8.35 -24.48 -2.61
CA GLY A 330 7.76 -23.91 -1.40
C GLY A 330 7.92 -24.80 -0.17
N VAL A 331 7.74 -26.14 -0.30
CA VAL A 331 8.01 -27.09 0.79
C VAL A 331 9.47 -27.06 1.20
N GLN A 332 10.41 -27.06 0.23
CA GLN A 332 11.85 -26.99 0.49
C GLN A 332 12.24 -25.67 1.18
N ALA A 333 11.69 -24.55 0.71
CA ALA A 333 11.93 -23.23 1.30
C ALA A 333 11.41 -23.13 2.74
N VAL A 334 10.22 -23.70 3.02
CA VAL A 334 9.67 -23.76 4.39
C VAL A 334 10.56 -24.66 5.28
N ALA A 335 11.00 -25.81 4.81
CA ALA A 335 11.88 -26.69 5.57
C ALA A 335 13.23 -25.99 5.89
N ALA A 336 13.83 -25.30 4.92
CA ALA A 336 15.02 -24.49 5.11
C ALA A 336 14.80 -23.35 6.11
N ALA A 337 13.62 -22.69 6.06
CA ALA A 337 13.26 -21.61 6.97
C ALA A 337 13.05 -22.10 8.42
N LEU A 338 12.48 -23.29 8.61
CA LEU A 338 12.33 -23.92 9.93
C LEU A 338 13.70 -24.26 10.54
N ALA A 339 14.65 -24.72 9.71
CA ALA A 339 16.02 -25.07 10.12
C ALA A 339 16.94 -23.84 10.28
N ALA A 340 16.50 -22.64 9.91
CA ALA A 340 17.31 -21.44 9.96
C ALA A 340 17.79 -21.12 11.39
N PRO A 341 19.08 -20.80 11.60
CA PRO A 341 19.61 -20.48 12.93
C PRO A 341 19.07 -19.13 13.43
N SER A 342 19.07 -18.94 14.75
CA SER A 342 18.63 -17.69 15.38
C SER A 342 19.41 -16.46 14.87
N SER A 343 20.69 -16.61 14.56
CA SER A 343 21.52 -15.52 14.01
C SER A 343 20.99 -15.00 12.67
N GLU A 344 20.48 -15.87 11.81
CA GLU A 344 19.86 -15.45 10.55
C GLU A 344 18.56 -14.72 10.76
N ARG A 345 17.71 -15.19 11.70
CA ARG A 345 16.47 -14.53 12.10
C ARG A 345 16.73 -13.11 12.59
N ILE A 346 17.72 -12.94 13.46
CA ILE A 346 18.15 -11.64 13.99
C ILE A 346 18.64 -10.74 12.87
N LYS A 347 19.51 -11.26 11.97
CA LYS A 347 20.03 -10.50 10.83
C LYS A 347 18.90 -10.00 9.92
N LEU A 348 17.94 -10.85 9.58
CA LEU A 348 16.80 -10.46 8.77
C LEU A 348 15.92 -9.44 9.48
N SER A 349 15.67 -9.60 10.77
CA SER A 349 14.92 -8.62 11.56
C SER A 349 15.59 -7.25 11.54
N HIS A 350 16.90 -7.16 11.76
CA HIS A 350 17.61 -5.88 11.71
C HIS A 350 17.61 -5.24 10.32
N SER A 351 17.60 -6.03 9.24
CA SER A 351 17.55 -5.51 7.87
C SER A 351 16.26 -4.74 7.56
N THR A 352 15.19 -4.96 8.33
CA THR A 352 13.89 -4.28 8.15
C THR A 352 13.89 -2.82 8.60
N GLN A 353 14.91 -2.37 9.36
CA GLN A 353 14.98 -0.99 9.87
C GLN A 353 14.82 0.08 8.79
N ARG A 354 15.30 -0.20 7.60
CA ARG A 354 15.15 0.68 6.42
C ARG A 354 13.69 0.97 6.04
N TYR A 355 12.74 0.17 6.52
CA TYR A 355 11.30 0.30 6.27
C TYR A 355 10.54 0.96 7.43
N SER A 356 11.24 1.43 8.46
CA SER A 356 10.61 2.08 9.61
C SER A 356 9.82 3.33 9.21
N ALA A 357 8.77 3.64 9.97
CA ALA A 357 7.98 4.85 9.79
C ALA A 357 8.85 6.12 9.82
N THR A 358 9.88 6.15 10.67
CA THR A 358 10.84 7.27 10.74
C THR A 358 11.60 7.46 9.42
N ASN A 359 12.05 6.36 8.80
CA ASN A 359 12.75 6.44 7.52
C ASN A 359 11.84 6.86 6.38
N TYR A 360 10.58 6.39 6.39
CA TYR A 360 9.57 6.86 5.45
C TYR A 360 9.37 8.38 5.55
N VAL A 361 9.12 8.87 6.76
CA VAL A 361 8.90 10.31 7.02
C VAL A 361 10.08 11.14 6.51
N LYS A 362 11.32 10.77 6.87
CA LYS A 362 12.53 11.47 6.41
C LYS A 362 12.63 11.54 4.88
N LYS A 363 12.48 10.42 4.19
CA LYS A 363 12.54 10.35 2.73
C LYS A 363 11.42 11.16 2.08
N PHE A 364 10.20 11.05 2.60
CA PHE A 364 9.06 11.79 2.08
C PHE A 364 9.27 13.31 2.23
N GLN A 365 9.76 13.77 3.38
CA GLN A 365 10.07 15.19 3.63
C GLN A 365 11.15 15.73 2.67
N GLN A 366 12.19 14.94 2.37
CA GLN A 366 13.21 15.33 1.39
C GLN A 366 12.59 15.56 0.01
N ILE A 367 11.79 14.62 -0.47
CA ILE A 367 11.09 14.76 -1.76
C ILE A 367 10.11 15.93 -1.73
N LEU A 368 9.43 16.13 -0.61
CA LEU A 368 8.50 17.24 -0.46
C LEU A 368 9.20 18.59 -0.66
N VAL A 369 10.38 18.77 -0.06
CA VAL A 369 11.22 19.97 -0.26
C VAL A 369 11.58 20.14 -1.73
N GLU A 370 12.07 19.10 -2.40
CA GLU A 370 12.43 19.15 -3.82
C GLU A 370 11.25 19.55 -4.72
N VAL A 371 10.08 18.94 -4.49
CA VAL A 371 8.86 19.23 -5.26
C VAL A 371 8.41 20.68 -5.06
N MET A 372 8.49 21.17 -3.83
CA MET A 372 8.10 22.54 -3.51
C MET A 372 9.09 23.57 -4.07
N ASP A 373 10.38 23.30 -4.08
CA ASP A 373 11.40 24.18 -4.64
C ASP A 373 11.32 24.24 -6.17
N ILE A 374 11.07 23.11 -6.84
CA ILE A 374 10.77 23.07 -8.28
C ILE A 374 9.52 23.91 -8.59
N GLY A 375 8.50 23.80 -7.74
CA GLY A 375 7.27 24.59 -7.86
C GLY A 375 7.52 26.09 -7.75
N LYS A 376 8.37 26.53 -6.83
CA LYS A 376 8.76 27.96 -6.67
C LYS A 376 9.53 28.46 -7.89
N LYS A 377 10.51 27.71 -8.39
CA LYS A 377 11.29 28.08 -9.60
C LYS A 377 10.37 28.26 -10.81
N LYS A 378 9.47 27.30 -11.08
CA LYS A 378 8.50 27.41 -12.18
C LYS A 378 7.55 28.59 -12.03
N GLN A 379 7.21 29.00 -10.81
CA GLN A 379 6.35 30.15 -10.55
C GLN A 379 7.08 31.49 -10.79
N LEU A 380 8.39 31.54 -10.51
CA LEU A 380 9.23 32.69 -10.81
C LEU A 380 9.45 32.87 -12.33
N GLU A 381 9.68 31.77 -13.05
CA GLU A 381 9.82 31.76 -14.50
C GLU A 381 8.52 32.09 -15.27
N SER A 382 7.36 31.86 -14.68
CA SER A 382 6.04 32.14 -15.28
C SER A 382 5.48 33.53 -14.97
N LYS A 383 6.17 34.37 -14.17
CA LYS A 383 5.78 35.75 -14.04
C LYS A 383 6.19 36.50 -15.31
N PRO A 384 5.24 37.21 -15.98
CA PRO A 384 5.60 37.97 -17.14
C PRO A 384 6.68 38.95 -16.73
N ILE A 385 7.77 39.03 -17.53
CA ILE A 385 8.73 40.13 -17.46
C ILE A 385 7.87 41.37 -17.67
N ILE A 386 7.78 42.20 -16.64
CA ILE A 386 7.09 43.49 -16.76
C ILE A 386 7.81 44.22 -17.88
N SER A 387 7.22 44.25 -19.05
CA SER A 387 7.69 45.08 -20.14
C SER A 387 7.55 46.51 -19.66
N LEU A 388 8.68 47.15 -19.41
CA LEU A 388 8.72 48.59 -19.20
C LEU A 388 7.95 49.24 -20.31
N SER A 389 6.90 49.98 -19.97
CA SER A 389 6.09 50.71 -20.95
C SER A 389 6.99 51.67 -21.71
N LYS A 390 6.73 51.82 -23.02
CA LYS A 390 7.48 52.76 -23.90
C LYS A 390 7.65 54.16 -23.32
N ARG A 391 6.85 54.60 -22.37
CA ARG A 391 6.95 55.88 -21.65
C ARG A 391 8.14 56.01 -20.68
N GLN A 392 8.78 54.90 -20.28
CA GLN A 392 9.93 54.91 -19.38
C GLN A 392 11.27 54.87 -20.13
N LEU A 393 11.27 54.62 -21.43
CA LEU A 393 12.47 54.70 -22.29
C LEU A 393 12.74 56.10 -22.86
N GLU A 394 11.76 57.01 -22.82
CA GLU A 394 11.95 58.41 -23.30
C GLU A 394 12.58 59.33 -22.25
N PHE A 395 12.79 58.87 -21.00
CA PHE A 395 13.39 59.70 -19.93
C PHE A 395 14.88 59.42 -19.66
N MET A 396 15.54 58.59 -20.47
CA MET A 396 16.97 58.29 -20.33
C MET A 396 17.78 58.67 -21.62
N GLY A 397 17.28 59.58 -22.41
CA GLY A 397 17.92 60.07 -23.63
C GLY A 397 17.79 61.58 -23.76
N THR A 398 18.40 62.32 -22.82
CA THR A 398 18.89 63.71 -23.01
C THR A 398 20.08 63.94 -22.10
#